data_640436599b1e2cdfc75dec498ab2138a
#
_entry.id   640436599b1e2cdfc75dec498ab2138a
#
_cell.length_a   1.000
_cell.length_b   1.000
_cell.length_c   1.000
_cell.angle_alpha   90.00
_cell.angle_beta   90.00
_cell.angle_gamma   90.00
#
_symmetry.space_group_name_H-M   'P 1'
#
loop_
_entity.id
_entity.type
_entity.pdbx_description
1 polymer ?
#
loop_
_entity_poly.entity_id
_entity_poly.type
_entity_poly.pdbx_seq_one_letter_code
_entity_poly.pdbx_strand_id
1 'polypeptide(L)'
;MSESIETNRRAREQALVAMDRVRIEPTSLVNYQSHGRIAVIGDHRAHEIAPRLNEKLNPIVLLTEGAEEPGAPVIPVGGRSIHIEGYLGAFRIQLGEQGRSNAESVAVDLILDLTPQPLIQKGMNPPGYFYSAGEEDALLPVFEEVAQMTGSFEKPRYFDYDPEICAHGRSGKTACSRCIDVCPADAITGLAETIEVNNYLCQGGGACATVCPSGAIRYVYPPVKDTLQRLRKLLTVYREKGGRDPVVLFYAASDGSLPDTIQTNYLPVMVEELASVGLDVWISALAYGARQIGLVDSGAMPETVATAMQEQLLTGREIVSALGYPEGVIRLTDHEALFEEMQSVMPEIEPAGFSGIGGKRQTIYLAIDHLYAQAQRSKPMATLTTGAPFGTVYIEAKACTLCLSCVGACPGKALLNGSEGIPQLRFIEANCLQCGICTRTCPEDAIWITPQLIFDSDHRNKPRTLHEEQPFLCTACGKPFATHSVIDKMRNKLKGHYMFQSERALKRLTLCDSCRVVDIVQDPEAIGGDLDGQIRQ
;
A
#
# COMPACT_ATOMS: atom_id res chain seq x y z
N MET A 1 -14.86 -26.99 -34.21
CA MET A 1 -15.20 -25.66 -33.61
C MET A 1 -16.49 -25.70 -32.78
N SER A 2 -17.62 -26.18 -33.26
CA SER A 2 -18.88 -26.21 -32.50
C SER A 2 -18.84 -27.04 -31.19
N GLU A 3 -18.21 -28.21 -31.19
CA GLU A 3 -18.12 -29.11 -30.03
C GLU A 3 -17.19 -28.56 -28.91
N SER A 4 -16.11 -27.89 -29.28
CA SER A 4 -15.19 -27.24 -28.32
C SER A 4 -15.86 -26.04 -27.63
N ILE A 5 -16.62 -25.24 -28.36
CA ILE A 5 -17.37 -24.10 -27.82
C ILE A 5 -18.39 -24.55 -26.79
N GLU A 6 -19.17 -25.58 -27.12
CA GLU A 6 -20.19 -26.15 -26.22
C GLU A 6 -19.56 -26.79 -24.96
N THR A 7 -18.40 -27.46 -25.12
CA THR A 7 -17.67 -28.04 -24.00
C THR A 7 -17.17 -26.96 -23.07
N ASN A 8 -16.55 -25.88 -23.61
CA ASN A 8 -16.08 -24.75 -22.81
C ASN A 8 -17.25 -24.07 -22.07
N ARG A 9 -18.39 -23.87 -22.71
CA ARG A 9 -19.59 -23.29 -22.09
C ARG A 9 -20.06 -24.08 -20.89
N ARG A 10 -20.24 -25.39 -21.05
CA ARG A 10 -20.67 -26.29 -19.97
C ARG A 10 -19.63 -26.37 -18.83
N ALA A 11 -18.34 -26.41 -19.19
CA ALA A 11 -17.26 -26.43 -18.23
C ALA A 11 -17.26 -25.14 -17.42
N ARG A 12 -17.44 -23.97 -18.05
CA ARG A 12 -17.56 -22.65 -17.40
C ARG A 12 -18.69 -22.63 -16.38
N GLU A 13 -19.90 -23.02 -16.78
CA GLU A 13 -21.08 -23.03 -15.91
C GLU A 13 -20.84 -23.88 -14.65
N GLN A 14 -20.29 -25.09 -14.81
CA GLN A 14 -19.99 -25.97 -13.67
C GLN A 14 -18.86 -25.44 -12.79
N ALA A 15 -17.85 -24.81 -13.37
CA ALA A 15 -16.71 -24.23 -12.66
C ALA A 15 -17.14 -23.01 -11.83
N LEU A 16 -17.98 -22.13 -12.37
CA LEU A 16 -18.53 -20.98 -11.64
C LEU A 16 -19.36 -21.42 -10.44
N VAL A 17 -20.27 -22.39 -10.64
CA VAL A 17 -21.04 -22.98 -9.52
C VAL A 17 -20.13 -23.61 -8.46
N ALA A 18 -19.04 -24.25 -8.87
CA ALA A 18 -18.09 -24.84 -7.92
C ALA A 18 -17.27 -23.78 -7.17
N MET A 19 -16.92 -22.69 -7.84
CA MET A 19 -16.25 -21.54 -7.23
C MET A 19 -17.13 -20.89 -6.16
N ASP A 20 -18.42 -20.68 -6.43
CA ASP A 20 -19.34 -20.00 -5.51
C ASP A 20 -19.65 -20.83 -4.25
N ARG A 21 -19.40 -22.13 -4.29
CA ARG A 21 -19.50 -23.02 -3.12
C ARG A 21 -18.30 -22.94 -2.17
N VAL A 22 -17.22 -22.29 -2.57
CA VAL A 22 -16.06 -22.06 -1.70
C VAL A 22 -16.48 -21.06 -0.63
N ARG A 23 -16.35 -21.46 0.63
CA ARG A 23 -16.72 -20.62 1.77
C ARG A 23 -15.77 -19.42 1.85
N ILE A 24 -16.33 -18.23 1.98
CA ILE A 24 -15.62 -16.99 2.24
C ILE A 24 -15.67 -16.72 3.75
N GLU A 25 -14.55 -16.35 4.36
CA GLU A 25 -14.53 -15.92 5.74
C GLU A 25 -15.21 -14.54 5.88
N PRO A 26 -16.17 -14.40 6.79
CA PRO A 26 -16.83 -13.12 7.01
C PRO A 26 -15.86 -12.11 7.64
N THR A 27 -15.98 -10.86 7.26
CA THR A 27 -15.28 -9.74 7.91
C THR A 27 -16.17 -9.10 8.99
N SER A 28 -15.56 -8.30 9.88
CA SER A 28 -16.31 -7.47 10.83
C SER A 28 -17.01 -6.32 10.12
N LEU A 29 -18.03 -5.75 10.78
CA LEU A 29 -18.80 -4.62 10.27
C LEU A 29 -18.35 -3.30 10.91
N VAL A 30 -18.50 -2.22 10.17
CA VAL A 30 -18.33 -0.84 10.60
C VAL A 30 -19.71 -0.21 10.64
N ASN A 31 -20.11 0.34 11.78
CA ASN A 31 -21.45 0.87 11.99
C ASN A 31 -21.44 2.41 11.96
N TYR A 32 -22.38 2.99 11.24
CA TYR A 32 -22.67 4.42 11.22
C TYR A 32 -24.01 4.67 11.90
N GLN A 33 -24.13 5.83 12.53
CA GLN A 33 -25.38 6.29 13.11
C GLN A 33 -25.67 7.70 12.59
N SER A 34 -26.79 7.87 11.88
CA SER A 34 -27.29 9.17 11.43
C SER A 34 -28.58 9.52 12.13
N HIS A 35 -28.64 10.70 12.71
CA HIS A 35 -29.87 11.27 13.32
C HIS A 35 -30.58 12.21 12.36
N GLY A 36 -30.13 12.30 11.10
CA GLY A 36 -30.73 13.10 10.06
C GLY A 36 -30.42 14.60 10.13
N ARG A 37 -29.41 15.02 10.91
CA ARG A 37 -28.93 16.42 10.91
C ARG A 37 -28.15 16.64 9.62
N ILE A 38 -28.61 17.53 8.76
CA ILE A 38 -27.98 17.81 7.46
C ILE A 38 -27.59 19.26 7.34
N ALA A 39 -26.38 19.53 6.87
CA ALA A 39 -25.97 20.85 6.40
C ALA A 39 -26.23 20.97 4.90
N VAL A 40 -27.02 21.95 4.50
CA VAL A 40 -27.20 22.33 3.11
C VAL A 40 -26.36 23.59 2.86
N ILE A 41 -25.31 23.45 2.07
CA ILE A 41 -24.31 24.51 1.85
C ILE A 41 -24.49 25.10 0.45
N GLY A 42 -24.68 26.38 0.34
CA GLY A 42 -24.86 27.06 -0.96
C GLY A 42 -25.37 28.47 -0.88
N ASP A 43 -25.77 29.00 -2.02
CA ASP A 43 -26.42 30.30 -2.20
C ASP A 43 -27.94 30.23 -1.85
N HIS A 44 -28.75 31.13 -2.42
CA HIS A 44 -30.21 31.15 -2.23
C HIS A 44 -30.89 29.79 -2.50
N ARG A 45 -30.36 28.95 -3.38
CA ARG A 45 -30.88 27.59 -3.66
C ARG A 45 -30.88 26.71 -2.40
N ALA A 46 -29.91 26.90 -1.52
CA ALA A 46 -29.87 26.13 -0.25
C ALA A 46 -31.12 26.44 0.60
N HIS A 47 -31.64 27.68 0.57
CA HIS A 47 -32.86 28.05 1.25
C HIS A 47 -34.10 27.41 0.63
N GLU A 48 -34.20 27.34 -0.70
CA GLU A 48 -35.31 26.73 -1.41
C GLU A 48 -35.38 25.21 -1.20
N ILE A 49 -34.23 24.59 -1.06
CA ILE A 49 -34.05 23.15 -0.97
C ILE A 49 -34.23 22.64 0.47
N ALA A 50 -33.70 23.33 1.46
CA ALA A 50 -33.74 22.89 2.85
C ALA A 50 -35.15 22.54 3.37
N PRO A 51 -36.24 23.35 3.10
CA PRO A 51 -37.60 23.02 3.51
C PRO A 51 -38.12 21.69 2.93
N ARG A 52 -37.67 21.31 1.74
CA ARG A 52 -38.10 20.04 1.08
C ARG A 52 -37.53 18.81 1.79
N LEU A 53 -36.44 18.98 2.55
CA LEU A 53 -35.80 17.91 3.36
C LEU A 53 -36.42 17.78 4.76
N ASN A 54 -37.16 18.77 5.25
CA ASN A 54 -37.71 18.86 6.61
C ASN A 54 -38.65 17.70 7.02
N GLU A 55 -39.24 16.97 6.08
CA GLU A 55 -40.12 15.86 6.39
C GLU A 55 -39.42 14.67 7.00
N LYS A 56 -38.13 14.50 6.68
CA LYS A 56 -37.33 13.32 7.09
C LYS A 56 -36.01 13.67 7.77
N LEU A 57 -35.52 14.89 7.56
CA LEU A 57 -34.21 15.35 8.02
C LEU A 57 -34.35 16.68 8.77
N ASN A 58 -33.30 17.05 9.51
CA ASN A 58 -33.20 18.32 10.23
C ASN A 58 -32.16 19.23 9.56
N PRO A 59 -32.52 19.99 8.54
CA PRO A 59 -31.60 20.82 7.79
C PRO A 59 -31.15 22.06 8.55
N ILE A 60 -29.87 22.41 8.37
CA ILE A 60 -29.25 23.68 8.72
C ILE A 60 -28.68 24.25 7.43
N VAL A 61 -29.00 25.49 7.08
CA VAL A 61 -28.45 26.13 5.88
C VAL A 61 -27.16 26.86 6.24
N LEU A 62 -26.10 26.58 5.52
CA LEU A 62 -24.86 27.36 5.51
C LEU A 62 -24.87 28.24 4.26
N LEU A 63 -25.29 29.51 4.44
CA LEU A 63 -25.50 30.42 3.34
C LEU A 63 -24.19 31.10 2.91
N THR A 64 -23.75 30.80 1.69
CA THR A 64 -22.51 31.36 1.14
C THR A 64 -22.71 32.77 0.62
N GLU A 65 -23.84 33.02 -0.05
CA GLU A 65 -24.24 34.32 -0.61
C GLU A 65 -25.77 34.51 -0.53
N GLY A 66 -26.24 35.74 -0.34
CA GLY A 66 -27.66 36.09 -0.31
C GLY A 66 -28.15 36.61 1.04
N ALA A 67 -29.44 36.87 1.13
CA ALA A 67 -30.11 37.31 2.36
C ALA A 67 -30.75 36.13 3.07
N GLU A 68 -30.83 36.18 4.40
CA GLU A 68 -31.55 35.20 5.20
C GLU A 68 -33.07 35.28 4.91
N GLU A 69 -33.66 34.11 4.64
CA GLU A 69 -35.11 33.98 4.45
C GLU A 69 -35.72 33.11 5.56
N PRO A 70 -37.01 33.26 5.90
CA PRO A 70 -37.67 32.43 6.88
C PRO A 70 -37.69 30.94 6.45
N GLY A 71 -37.32 30.03 7.36
CA GLY A 71 -37.34 28.59 7.05
C GLY A 71 -36.47 27.76 8.01
N ALA A 72 -35.55 27.00 7.47
CA ALA A 72 -34.57 26.27 8.25
C ALA A 72 -33.60 27.22 8.97
N PRO A 73 -32.98 26.80 10.09
CA PRO A 73 -31.91 27.56 10.74
C PRO A 73 -30.78 27.90 9.75
N VAL A 74 -30.37 29.18 9.74
CA VAL A 74 -29.36 29.69 8.83
C VAL A 74 -28.10 30.12 9.58
N ILE A 75 -26.96 29.77 9.04
CA ILE A 75 -25.65 30.28 9.46
C ILE A 75 -25.01 30.97 8.26
N PRO A 76 -24.89 32.32 8.28
CA PRO A 76 -24.25 33.04 7.18
C PRO A 76 -22.75 32.73 7.16
N VAL A 77 -22.22 32.28 6.05
CA VAL A 77 -20.80 32.02 5.88
C VAL A 77 -20.00 33.32 5.75
N GLY A 78 -20.56 34.32 5.06
CA GLY A 78 -20.01 35.68 5.02
C GLY A 78 -18.57 35.78 4.50
N GLY A 79 -18.19 34.99 3.49
CA GLY A 79 -16.84 34.97 2.93
C GLY A 79 -15.80 34.23 3.78
N ARG A 80 -16.19 33.59 4.89
CA ARG A 80 -15.33 32.73 5.68
C ARG A 80 -15.02 31.45 4.90
N SER A 81 -13.83 30.89 5.10
CA SER A 81 -13.48 29.57 4.56
C SER A 81 -14.32 28.48 5.25
N ILE A 82 -14.73 27.47 4.48
CA ILE A 82 -15.44 26.30 4.96
C ILE A 82 -14.44 25.14 4.94
N HIS A 83 -14.23 24.51 6.09
CA HIS A 83 -13.41 23.30 6.20
C HIS A 83 -14.29 22.17 6.73
N ILE A 84 -14.29 21.03 6.00
CA ILE A 84 -15.15 19.88 6.29
C ILE A 84 -14.28 18.67 6.59
N GLU A 85 -14.52 18.06 7.74
CA GLU A 85 -13.93 16.78 8.14
C GLU A 85 -15.01 15.83 8.61
N GLY A 86 -14.75 14.51 8.50
CA GLY A 86 -15.66 13.50 9.04
C GLY A 86 -16.28 12.61 7.97
N TYR A 87 -17.38 12.01 8.35
CA TYR A 87 -18.11 10.97 7.60
C TYR A 87 -19.56 10.92 8.07
N LEU A 88 -20.39 10.08 7.46
CA LEU A 88 -21.78 9.85 7.80
C LEU A 88 -22.00 9.71 9.32
N GLY A 89 -22.80 10.60 9.89
CA GLY A 89 -23.13 10.68 11.32
C GLY A 89 -22.09 11.45 12.16
N ALA A 90 -20.97 11.88 11.60
CA ALA A 90 -19.89 12.52 12.35
C ALA A 90 -19.13 13.59 11.56
N PHE A 91 -19.83 14.38 10.75
CA PHE A 91 -19.21 15.52 10.08
C PHE A 91 -19.03 16.70 11.04
N ARG A 92 -17.92 17.40 10.87
CA ARG A 92 -17.63 18.67 11.51
C ARG A 92 -17.27 19.71 10.44
N ILE A 93 -18.04 20.78 10.42
CA ILE A 93 -17.83 21.92 9.52
C ILE A 93 -17.25 23.05 10.34
N GLN A 94 -16.08 23.56 9.99
CA GLN A 94 -15.44 24.71 10.62
C GLN A 94 -15.52 25.91 9.70
N LEU A 95 -16.00 27.05 10.23
CA LEU A 95 -16.13 28.32 9.51
C LEU A 95 -15.05 29.29 9.98
N GLY A 96 -14.15 29.68 9.09
CA GLY A 96 -13.00 30.56 9.38
C GLY A 96 -11.66 29.90 9.17
N GLU A 97 -10.58 30.56 9.56
CA GLU A 97 -9.22 29.99 9.42
C GLU A 97 -9.02 28.82 10.38
N GLN A 98 -8.50 27.72 9.83
CA GLN A 98 -8.19 26.50 10.57
C GLN A 98 -7.20 26.77 11.71
N GLY A 99 -7.51 26.31 12.92
CA GLY A 99 -6.62 26.43 14.08
C GLY A 99 -6.76 27.74 14.88
N ARG A 100 -7.66 28.65 14.51
CA ARG A 100 -7.98 29.82 15.36
C ARG A 100 -9.02 29.45 16.43
N SER A 101 -8.83 29.93 17.66
CA SER A 101 -9.69 29.66 18.81
C SER A 101 -11.13 30.20 18.68
N ASN A 102 -11.44 30.99 17.66
CA ASN A 102 -12.76 31.59 17.39
C ASN A 102 -13.45 30.98 16.13
N ALA A 103 -13.01 29.83 15.62
CA ALA A 103 -13.70 29.17 14.51
C ALA A 103 -15.04 28.61 15.01
N GLU A 104 -16.13 29.03 14.40
CA GLU A 104 -17.44 28.44 14.60
C GLU A 104 -17.48 27.02 14.06
N SER A 105 -17.97 26.05 14.83
CA SER A 105 -18.01 24.65 14.43
C SER A 105 -19.43 24.10 14.45
N VAL A 106 -19.85 23.51 13.35
CA VAL A 106 -21.17 22.87 13.19
C VAL A 106 -20.98 21.37 13.04
N ALA A 107 -21.69 20.59 13.88
CA ALA A 107 -21.66 19.12 13.83
C ALA A 107 -22.95 18.61 13.19
N VAL A 108 -22.83 17.84 12.12
CA VAL A 108 -23.96 17.27 11.36
C VAL A 108 -23.69 15.82 10.98
N ASP A 109 -24.73 15.12 10.56
CA ASP A 109 -24.64 13.73 10.14
C ASP A 109 -24.44 13.59 8.64
N LEU A 110 -24.92 14.59 7.86
CA LEU A 110 -24.98 14.61 6.41
C LEU A 110 -24.60 15.99 5.89
N ILE A 111 -24.09 16.03 4.67
CA ILE A 111 -23.80 17.29 3.95
C ILE A 111 -24.38 17.20 2.54
N LEU A 112 -25.14 18.21 2.15
CA LEU A 112 -25.53 18.48 0.77
C LEU A 112 -24.84 19.78 0.34
N ASP A 113 -23.86 19.64 -0.53
CA ASP A 113 -23.05 20.72 -1.07
C ASP A 113 -23.60 21.14 -2.43
N LEU A 114 -24.09 22.37 -2.51
CA LEU A 114 -24.68 23.01 -3.69
C LEU A 114 -23.79 24.14 -4.22
N THR A 115 -22.55 24.22 -3.76
CA THR A 115 -21.60 25.24 -4.22
C THR A 115 -21.19 25.01 -5.69
N PRO A 116 -20.70 26.02 -6.41
CA PRO A 116 -20.30 25.88 -7.82
C PRO A 116 -19.17 24.88 -8.05
N GLN A 117 -18.34 24.65 -7.02
CA GLN A 117 -17.27 23.65 -7.01
C GLN A 117 -17.34 22.87 -5.71
N PRO A 118 -17.09 21.53 -5.72
CA PRO A 118 -17.21 20.74 -4.51
C PRO A 118 -16.22 21.21 -3.44
N LEU A 119 -16.70 21.35 -2.21
CA LEU A 119 -15.89 21.72 -1.05
C LEU A 119 -14.93 20.60 -0.64
N ILE A 120 -15.29 19.35 -0.92
CA ILE A 120 -14.42 18.19 -0.78
C ILE A 120 -13.98 17.74 -2.18
N GLN A 121 -12.69 17.83 -2.45
CA GLN A 121 -12.09 17.43 -3.73
C GLN A 121 -11.21 16.20 -3.52
N LYS A 122 -11.84 15.02 -3.39
CA LYS A 122 -11.18 13.74 -3.23
C LYS A 122 -11.57 12.79 -4.35
N GLY A 123 -10.73 11.79 -4.61
CA GLY A 123 -11.04 10.76 -5.60
C GLY A 123 -12.28 9.94 -5.23
N MET A 124 -12.55 9.81 -3.89
CA MET A 124 -13.78 9.23 -3.34
C MET A 124 -14.28 10.13 -2.21
N ASN A 125 -15.50 10.63 -2.32
CA ASN A 125 -16.10 11.46 -1.30
C ASN A 125 -16.40 10.66 -0.01
N PRO A 126 -16.32 11.27 1.19
CA PRO A 126 -16.72 10.62 2.42
C PRO A 126 -18.19 10.15 2.37
N PRO A 127 -18.53 8.99 2.95
CA PRO A 127 -19.93 8.60 3.09
C PRO A 127 -20.76 9.69 3.77
N GLY A 128 -21.93 10.00 3.22
CA GLY A 128 -22.83 11.05 3.72
C GLY A 128 -22.53 12.47 3.21
N TYR A 129 -21.53 12.66 2.36
CA TYR A 129 -21.31 13.91 1.63
C TYR A 129 -21.83 13.76 0.20
N PHE A 130 -22.76 14.63 -0.15
CA PHE A 130 -23.43 14.71 -1.46
C PHE A 130 -23.11 16.05 -2.11
N TYR A 131 -22.77 16.04 -3.38
CA TYR A 131 -22.47 17.23 -4.15
C TYR A 131 -23.34 17.31 -5.39
N SER A 132 -23.91 18.48 -5.64
CA SER A 132 -24.60 18.79 -6.89
C SER A 132 -24.52 20.28 -7.20
N ALA A 133 -23.81 20.65 -8.27
CA ALA A 133 -23.83 22.00 -8.83
C ALA A 133 -24.96 22.18 -9.85
N GLY A 134 -25.71 21.12 -10.16
CA GLY A 134 -26.69 21.07 -11.26
C GLY A 134 -28.01 21.79 -10.99
N GLU A 135 -28.83 21.85 -12.05
CA GLU A 135 -30.22 22.31 -12.00
C GLU A 135 -31.11 21.30 -11.26
N GLU A 136 -32.38 21.68 -11.02
CA GLU A 136 -33.31 20.95 -10.17
C GLU A 136 -33.51 19.47 -10.55
N ASP A 137 -33.50 19.15 -11.84
CA ASP A 137 -33.65 17.76 -12.32
C ASP A 137 -32.47 16.87 -11.91
N ALA A 138 -31.25 17.41 -11.80
CA ALA A 138 -30.06 16.69 -11.34
C ALA A 138 -30.05 16.46 -9.82
N LEU A 139 -30.86 17.22 -9.07
CA LEU A 139 -30.98 17.11 -7.62
C LEU A 139 -31.95 16.01 -7.18
N LEU A 140 -32.93 15.62 -7.99
CA LEU A 140 -33.97 14.66 -7.61
C LEU A 140 -33.40 13.30 -7.15
N PRO A 141 -32.46 12.66 -7.86
CA PRO A 141 -31.85 11.42 -7.40
C PRO A 141 -31.10 11.58 -6.07
N VAL A 142 -30.39 12.71 -5.92
CA VAL A 142 -29.64 13.02 -4.69
C VAL A 142 -30.57 13.20 -3.50
N PHE A 143 -31.75 13.82 -3.70
CA PHE A 143 -32.76 13.95 -2.66
C PHE A 143 -33.32 12.62 -2.19
N GLU A 144 -33.62 11.72 -3.12
CA GLU A 144 -34.13 10.40 -2.78
C GLU A 144 -33.12 9.61 -1.96
N GLU A 145 -31.84 9.69 -2.31
CA GLU A 145 -30.76 9.05 -1.60
C GLU A 145 -30.55 9.65 -0.20
N VAL A 146 -30.39 10.98 -0.13
CA VAL A 146 -30.17 11.72 1.14
C VAL A 146 -31.31 11.50 2.13
N ALA A 147 -32.57 11.50 1.65
CA ALA A 147 -33.76 11.30 2.48
C ALA A 147 -33.84 9.92 3.15
N GLN A 148 -33.09 8.94 2.65
CA GLN A 148 -33.01 7.59 3.23
C GLN A 148 -31.87 7.43 4.24
N MET A 149 -30.99 8.44 4.38
CA MET A 149 -29.78 8.38 5.18
C MET A 149 -30.00 8.71 6.66
N THR A 150 -31.11 8.21 7.25
CA THR A 150 -31.41 8.31 8.69
C THR A 150 -31.49 6.94 9.31
N GLY A 151 -30.84 6.74 10.46
CA GLY A 151 -30.81 5.45 11.17
C GLY A 151 -29.42 4.87 11.28
N SER A 152 -29.36 3.55 11.39
CA SER A 152 -28.10 2.78 11.51
C SER A 152 -27.75 2.17 10.16
N PHE A 153 -26.49 2.31 9.76
CA PHE A 153 -25.95 1.75 8.53
C PHE A 153 -24.74 0.91 8.84
N GLU A 154 -24.54 -0.14 8.09
CA GLU A 154 -23.42 -1.05 8.26
C GLU A 154 -22.70 -1.24 6.93
N LYS A 155 -21.36 -1.34 6.99
CA LYS A 155 -20.55 -1.75 5.85
C LYS A 155 -19.49 -2.76 6.30
N PRO A 156 -18.93 -3.55 5.39
CA PRO A 156 -17.80 -4.41 5.70
C PRO A 156 -16.58 -3.61 6.15
N ARG A 157 -15.79 -4.19 7.03
CA ARG A 157 -14.41 -3.77 7.23
C ARG A 157 -13.57 -4.38 6.11
N TYR A 158 -13.01 -3.54 5.25
CA TYR A 158 -12.37 -3.98 4.01
C TYR A 158 -10.92 -4.41 4.16
N PHE A 159 -10.25 -4.01 5.25
CA PHE A 159 -8.82 -4.23 5.42
C PHE A 159 -8.47 -4.79 6.79
N ASP A 160 -7.31 -5.44 6.85
CA ASP A 160 -6.59 -5.79 8.07
C ASP A 160 -5.16 -5.23 7.99
N TYR A 161 -4.58 -4.81 9.12
CA TYR A 161 -3.28 -4.17 9.17
C TYR A 161 -2.39 -4.77 10.24
N ASP A 162 -1.17 -5.16 9.83
CA ASP A 162 -0.11 -5.70 10.67
C ASP A 162 1.06 -4.69 10.75
N PRO A 163 1.20 -3.95 11.85
CA PRO A 163 2.26 -2.96 12.01
C PRO A 163 3.67 -3.57 12.06
N GLU A 164 3.83 -4.84 12.46
CA GLU A 164 5.13 -5.50 12.64
C GLU A 164 5.92 -5.65 11.33
N ILE A 165 5.21 -5.79 10.22
CA ILE A 165 5.82 -5.92 8.88
C ILE A 165 5.65 -4.67 8.01
N CYS A 166 5.15 -3.57 8.60
CA CYS A 166 4.98 -2.31 7.89
C CYS A 166 6.34 -1.66 7.61
N ALA A 167 6.48 -1.11 6.40
CA ALA A 167 7.69 -0.42 5.96
C ALA A 167 7.55 1.11 5.98
N HIS A 168 6.50 1.66 6.63
CA HIS A 168 6.25 3.10 6.65
C HIS A 168 7.39 3.87 7.30
N GLY A 169 7.84 3.46 8.47
CA GLY A 169 8.94 4.11 9.16
C GLY A 169 9.68 3.19 10.11
N ARG A 170 10.89 3.57 10.47
CA ARG A 170 11.70 2.95 11.52
C ARG A 170 12.83 3.86 11.97
N SER A 171 13.18 3.80 13.27
CA SER A 171 14.28 4.59 13.84
C SER A 171 14.10 6.10 13.59
N GLY A 172 12.87 6.61 13.69
CA GLY A 172 12.54 8.02 13.50
C GLY A 172 12.60 8.51 12.03
N LYS A 173 12.66 7.60 11.06
CA LYS A 173 12.69 7.95 9.63
C LYS A 173 11.51 7.33 8.90
N THR A 174 10.82 8.11 8.08
CA THR A 174 9.75 7.66 7.20
C THR A 174 10.33 7.14 5.88
N ALA A 175 9.75 6.07 5.35
CA ALA A 175 10.20 5.45 4.09
C ALA A 175 9.04 5.23 3.12
N CYS A 176 8.17 4.24 3.38
CA CYS A 176 7.10 3.83 2.46
C CYS A 176 5.81 4.61 2.74
N SER A 177 5.25 5.25 1.71
CA SER A 177 3.95 5.96 1.75
C SER A 177 2.91 5.41 0.77
N ARG A 178 3.21 4.32 0.05
CA ARG A 178 2.41 3.83 -1.09
C ARG A 178 0.92 3.69 -0.81
N CYS A 179 0.53 3.15 0.36
CA CYS A 179 -0.87 2.99 0.72
C CYS A 179 -1.55 4.32 1.04
N ILE A 180 -0.79 5.31 1.53
CA ILE A 180 -1.29 6.66 1.78
C ILE A 180 -1.53 7.35 0.44
N ASP A 181 -0.52 7.33 -0.45
CA ASP A 181 -0.51 8.05 -1.72
C ASP A 181 -1.60 7.54 -2.69
N VAL A 182 -1.97 6.25 -2.60
CA VAL A 182 -2.96 5.63 -3.48
C VAL A 182 -4.39 5.75 -2.98
N CYS A 183 -4.62 6.10 -1.69
CA CYS A 183 -5.96 6.07 -1.11
C CYS A 183 -6.84 7.22 -1.62
N PRO A 184 -7.87 6.97 -2.47
CA PRO A 184 -8.68 8.05 -3.04
C PRO A 184 -9.62 8.70 -2.02
N ALA A 185 -9.85 8.04 -0.88
CA ALA A 185 -10.69 8.53 0.22
C ALA A 185 -9.90 9.27 1.32
N ASP A 186 -8.54 9.37 1.21
CA ASP A 186 -7.64 9.87 2.25
C ASP A 186 -7.90 9.23 3.62
N ALA A 187 -8.24 7.94 3.61
CA ALA A 187 -8.55 7.18 4.83
C ALA A 187 -7.30 6.71 5.59
N ILE A 188 -6.10 6.92 5.04
CA ILE A 188 -4.84 6.41 5.60
C ILE A 188 -3.92 7.58 5.93
N THR A 189 -3.46 7.63 7.18
CA THR A 189 -2.51 8.64 7.66
C THR A 189 -1.23 8.00 8.20
N GLY A 190 -0.12 8.68 8.05
CA GLY A 190 1.17 8.25 8.60
C GLY A 190 1.31 8.65 10.07
N LEU A 191 1.71 7.69 10.91
CA LEU A 191 2.08 7.90 12.31
C LEU A 191 3.54 7.50 12.46
N ALA A 192 4.44 8.43 12.71
CA ALA A 192 5.86 8.15 12.97
C ALA A 192 6.45 6.92 12.25
N GLU A 193 6.25 5.72 12.78
CA GLU A 193 6.77 4.45 12.24
C GLU A 193 5.69 3.52 11.63
N THR A 194 4.41 3.84 11.81
CA THR A 194 3.26 3.04 11.36
C THR A 194 2.26 3.91 10.59
N ILE A 195 1.17 3.29 10.13
CA ILE A 195 0.03 3.99 9.57
C ILE A 195 -1.20 3.80 10.45
N GLU A 196 -2.13 4.73 10.36
CA GLU A 196 -3.49 4.59 10.87
C GLU A 196 -4.47 4.60 9.71
N VAL A 197 -5.49 3.76 9.79
CA VAL A 197 -6.55 3.70 8.78
C VAL A 197 -7.89 4.00 9.43
N ASN A 198 -8.54 5.06 8.96
CA ASN A 198 -9.89 5.40 9.40
C ASN A 198 -10.92 4.46 8.74
N ASN A 199 -11.47 3.54 9.54
CA ASN A 199 -12.46 2.57 9.08
C ASN A 199 -13.72 3.20 8.48
N TYR A 200 -14.10 4.37 8.95
CA TYR A 200 -15.31 5.08 8.52
C TYR A 200 -15.12 5.75 7.16
N LEU A 201 -13.93 6.27 6.88
CA LEU A 201 -13.59 6.86 5.57
C LEU A 201 -13.26 5.79 4.52
N CYS A 202 -12.74 4.63 4.93
CA CYS A 202 -12.36 3.56 4.01
C CYS A 202 -13.58 3.01 3.27
N GLN A 203 -13.60 3.09 1.95
CA GLN A 203 -14.70 2.62 1.09
C GLN A 203 -14.39 1.34 0.30
N GLY A 204 -13.31 0.65 0.65
CA GLY A 204 -13.04 -0.68 0.09
C GLY A 204 -12.32 -0.72 -1.25
N GLY A 205 -11.82 0.40 -1.77
CA GLY A 205 -11.16 0.48 -3.09
C GLY A 205 -9.98 -0.49 -3.31
N GLY A 206 -9.42 -1.11 -2.24
CA GLY A 206 -8.48 -2.23 -2.31
C GLY A 206 -7.06 -1.90 -2.73
N ALA A 207 -6.82 -0.80 -3.45
CA ALA A 207 -5.52 -0.44 -4.01
C ALA A 207 -4.38 -0.37 -2.96
N CYS A 208 -4.69 0.07 -1.72
CA CYS A 208 -3.71 0.13 -0.63
C CYS A 208 -3.11 -1.25 -0.30
N ALA A 209 -3.91 -2.32 -0.35
CA ALA A 209 -3.43 -3.68 -0.16
C ALA A 209 -2.60 -4.16 -1.36
N THR A 210 -3.02 -3.79 -2.57
CA THR A 210 -2.34 -4.15 -3.82
C THR A 210 -0.96 -3.53 -3.93
N VAL A 211 -0.79 -2.24 -3.59
CA VAL A 211 0.52 -1.57 -3.65
C VAL A 211 1.42 -1.89 -2.45
N CYS A 212 0.91 -2.47 -1.37
CA CYS A 212 1.70 -2.77 -0.18
C CYS A 212 2.79 -3.80 -0.47
N PRO A 213 4.10 -3.44 -0.34
CA PRO A 213 5.19 -4.32 -0.72
C PRO A 213 5.40 -5.49 0.26
N SER A 214 5.02 -5.32 1.52
CA SER A 214 5.17 -6.32 2.58
C SER A 214 3.91 -7.15 2.82
N GLY A 215 2.72 -6.64 2.39
CA GLY A 215 1.43 -7.19 2.77
C GLY A 215 1.03 -6.82 4.21
N ALA A 216 1.58 -5.72 4.77
CA ALA A 216 1.18 -5.20 6.07
C ALA A 216 -0.28 -4.78 6.10
N ILE A 217 -0.75 -4.08 5.06
CA ILE A 217 -2.18 -3.87 4.84
C ILE A 217 -2.69 -4.90 3.83
N ARG A 218 -3.77 -5.58 4.17
CA ARG A 218 -4.37 -6.69 3.42
C ARG A 218 -5.84 -6.42 3.19
N TYR A 219 -6.33 -6.79 2.01
CA TYR A 219 -7.75 -6.78 1.70
C TYR A 219 -8.43 -8.01 2.32
N VAL A 220 -9.60 -7.82 2.95
CA VAL A 220 -10.30 -8.90 3.67
C VAL A 220 -11.79 -9.04 3.30
N TYR A 221 -12.19 -8.51 2.17
CA TYR A 221 -13.58 -8.61 1.68
C TYR A 221 -13.65 -8.92 0.17
N PRO A 222 -13.45 -10.19 -0.22
CA PRO A 222 -13.01 -11.32 0.60
C PRO A 222 -11.50 -11.30 0.88
N PRO A 223 -11.01 -12.08 1.87
CA PRO A 223 -9.57 -12.27 2.07
C PRO A 223 -8.90 -12.86 0.82
N VAL A 224 -7.67 -12.43 0.53
CA VAL A 224 -6.91 -12.89 -0.66
C VAL A 224 -6.77 -14.42 -0.70
N LYS A 225 -6.60 -15.07 0.46
CA LYS A 225 -6.55 -16.54 0.55
C LYS A 225 -7.81 -17.21 0.00
N ASP A 226 -8.99 -16.63 0.27
CA ASP A 226 -10.27 -17.17 -0.19
C ASP A 226 -10.45 -16.92 -1.69
N THR A 227 -10.03 -15.75 -2.17
CA THR A 227 -9.96 -15.44 -3.61
C THR A 227 -9.08 -16.45 -4.35
N LEU A 228 -7.91 -16.77 -3.82
CA LEU A 228 -7.00 -17.77 -4.41
C LEU A 228 -7.60 -19.19 -4.39
N GLN A 229 -8.29 -19.58 -3.33
CA GLN A 229 -8.99 -20.86 -3.24
C GLN A 229 -10.13 -20.94 -4.26
N ARG A 230 -10.91 -19.88 -4.43
CA ARG A 230 -11.97 -19.75 -5.44
C ARG A 230 -11.40 -19.89 -6.85
N LEU A 231 -10.33 -19.17 -7.17
CA LEU A 231 -9.66 -19.24 -8.48
C LEU A 231 -9.12 -20.64 -8.77
N ARG A 232 -8.44 -21.24 -7.80
CA ARG A 232 -7.93 -22.60 -7.94
C ARG A 232 -9.08 -23.60 -8.19
N LYS A 233 -10.19 -23.47 -7.45
CA LYS A 233 -11.36 -24.33 -7.64
C LYS A 233 -11.98 -24.13 -9.01
N LEU A 234 -12.14 -22.88 -9.45
CA LEU A 234 -12.64 -22.49 -10.75
C LEU A 234 -11.84 -23.16 -11.88
N LEU A 235 -10.53 -22.95 -11.90
CA LEU A 235 -9.64 -23.46 -12.94
C LEU A 235 -9.52 -24.99 -12.92
N THR A 236 -9.50 -25.60 -11.73
CA THR A 236 -9.45 -27.06 -11.60
C THR A 236 -10.72 -27.70 -12.19
N VAL A 237 -11.90 -27.24 -11.78
CA VAL A 237 -13.17 -27.81 -12.26
C VAL A 237 -13.36 -27.54 -13.75
N TYR A 238 -13.03 -26.33 -14.23
CA TYR A 238 -13.09 -26.01 -15.66
C TYR A 238 -12.32 -27.02 -16.51
N ARG A 239 -11.08 -27.32 -16.13
CA ARG A 239 -10.23 -28.29 -16.83
C ARG A 239 -10.73 -29.72 -16.68
N GLU A 240 -11.16 -30.16 -15.49
CA GLU A 240 -11.73 -31.50 -15.24
C GLU A 240 -12.97 -31.75 -16.09
N LYS A 241 -13.72 -30.70 -16.46
CA LYS A 241 -14.91 -30.78 -17.33
C LYS A 241 -14.61 -30.63 -18.82
N GLY A 242 -13.32 -30.66 -19.19
CA GLY A 242 -12.87 -30.63 -20.58
C GLY A 242 -12.73 -29.23 -21.16
N GLY A 243 -12.86 -28.19 -20.33
CA GLY A 243 -12.60 -26.80 -20.74
C GLY A 243 -11.14 -26.57 -21.13
N ARG A 244 -10.92 -25.77 -22.16
CA ARG A 244 -9.61 -25.48 -22.72
C ARG A 244 -9.36 -23.97 -22.75
N ASP A 245 -8.08 -23.59 -22.72
CA ASP A 245 -7.58 -22.22 -22.84
C ASP A 245 -8.29 -21.20 -21.93
N PRO A 246 -8.37 -21.46 -20.60
CA PRO A 246 -9.12 -20.61 -19.68
C PRO A 246 -8.50 -19.21 -19.55
N VAL A 247 -9.33 -18.20 -19.73
CA VAL A 247 -9.00 -16.79 -19.51
C VAL A 247 -9.78 -16.33 -18.28
N VAL A 248 -9.09 -15.87 -17.25
CA VAL A 248 -9.75 -15.31 -16.06
C VAL A 248 -9.99 -13.81 -16.28
N LEU A 249 -11.26 -13.39 -16.19
CA LEU A 249 -11.66 -11.99 -16.28
C LEU A 249 -12.06 -11.48 -14.90
N PHE A 250 -11.30 -10.54 -14.33
CA PHE A 250 -11.72 -9.81 -13.14
C PHE A 250 -12.51 -8.56 -13.54
N TYR A 251 -13.64 -8.33 -12.89
CA TYR A 251 -14.48 -7.14 -13.07
C TYR A 251 -15.06 -6.70 -11.74
N ALA A 252 -15.28 -5.39 -11.56
CA ALA A 252 -15.82 -4.86 -10.31
C ALA A 252 -17.33 -5.10 -10.19
N ALA A 253 -17.81 -5.28 -8.96
CA ALA A 253 -19.24 -5.44 -8.68
C ALA A 253 -20.06 -4.22 -9.12
N SER A 254 -19.47 -3.03 -9.05
CA SER A 254 -20.06 -1.77 -9.52
C SER A 254 -20.31 -1.71 -11.02
N ASP A 255 -19.54 -2.49 -11.82
CA ASP A 255 -19.65 -2.50 -13.29
C ASP A 255 -20.83 -3.34 -13.81
N GLY A 256 -21.56 -3.98 -12.90
CA GLY A 256 -22.68 -4.86 -13.25
C GLY A 256 -22.23 -6.21 -13.78
N SER A 257 -23.07 -6.86 -14.61
CA SER A 257 -22.76 -8.15 -15.19
C SER A 257 -22.05 -8.01 -16.54
N LEU A 258 -21.05 -8.87 -16.77
CA LEU A 258 -20.46 -8.99 -18.10
C LEU A 258 -21.48 -9.54 -19.11
N PRO A 259 -21.40 -9.15 -20.40
CA PRO A 259 -22.30 -9.64 -21.44
C PRO A 259 -22.26 -11.16 -21.56
N ASP A 260 -23.41 -11.82 -21.73
CA ASP A 260 -23.50 -13.26 -21.94
C ASP A 260 -22.78 -13.75 -23.22
N THR A 261 -22.52 -12.83 -24.12
CA THR A 261 -21.88 -13.06 -25.43
C THR A 261 -20.36 -13.15 -25.37
N ILE A 262 -19.72 -13.02 -24.20
CA ILE A 262 -18.26 -13.21 -24.06
C ILE A 262 -17.85 -14.63 -24.48
N GLN A 263 -16.60 -14.78 -24.91
CA GLN A 263 -16.07 -16.08 -25.36
C GLN A 263 -16.24 -17.16 -24.28
N THR A 264 -16.52 -18.39 -24.72
CA THR A 264 -16.91 -19.51 -23.82
C THR A 264 -15.79 -20.00 -22.90
N ASN A 265 -14.53 -19.70 -23.24
CA ASN A 265 -13.36 -19.97 -22.41
C ASN A 265 -13.02 -18.82 -21.43
N TYR A 266 -13.80 -17.73 -21.45
CA TYR A 266 -13.64 -16.64 -20.49
C TYR A 266 -14.37 -17.00 -19.19
N LEU A 267 -13.65 -16.92 -18.09
CA LEU A 267 -14.11 -17.25 -16.74
C LEU A 267 -14.26 -15.94 -15.95
N PRO A 268 -15.47 -15.38 -15.87
CA PRO A 268 -15.72 -14.14 -15.15
C PRO A 268 -15.61 -14.35 -13.64
N VAL A 269 -14.85 -13.48 -12.98
CA VAL A 269 -14.66 -13.46 -11.53
C VAL A 269 -14.98 -12.06 -11.04
N MET A 270 -16.15 -11.92 -10.44
CA MET A 270 -16.55 -10.66 -9.81
C MET A 270 -15.73 -10.42 -8.54
N VAL A 271 -15.26 -9.21 -8.39
CA VAL A 271 -14.57 -8.69 -7.20
C VAL A 271 -15.26 -7.42 -6.72
N GLU A 272 -15.09 -7.05 -5.47
CA GLU A 272 -15.71 -5.82 -4.93
C GLU A 272 -15.23 -4.60 -5.70
N GLU A 273 -13.92 -4.45 -5.80
CA GLU A 273 -13.25 -3.41 -6.58
C GLU A 273 -12.10 -4.03 -7.38
N LEU A 274 -11.89 -3.58 -8.60
CA LEU A 274 -10.86 -4.14 -9.47
C LEU A 274 -9.45 -4.04 -8.88
N ALA A 275 -9.15 -2.96 -8.17
CA ALA A 275 -7.88 -2.75 -7.50
C ALA A 275 -7.71 -3.57 -6.19
N SER A 276 -8.71 -4.37 -5.78
CA SER A 276 -8.59 -5.30 -4.64
C SER A 276 -7.78 -6.54 -4.97
N VAL A 277 -7.58 -6.85 -6.25
CA VAL A 277 -6.78 -7.97 -6.74
C VAL A 277 -5.51 -7.46 -7.40
N GLY A 278 -4.36 -7.91 -6.92
CA GLY A 278 -3.05 -7.45 -7.37
C GLY A 278 -2.18 -8.57 -7.92
N LEU A 279 -0.90 -8.28 -7.99
CA LEU A 279 0.13 -9.15 -8.56
C LEU A 279 0.13 -10.57 -7.95
N ASP A 280 -0.12 -10.70 -6.65
CA ASP A 280 -0.23 -11.97 -5.94
C ASP A 280 -1.37 -12.85 -6.47
N VAL A 281 -2.49 -12.24 -6.81
CA VAL A 281 -3.65 -12.94 -7.38
C VAL A 281 -3.42 -13.26 -8.85
N TRP A 282 -2.93 -12.31 -9.64
CA TRP A 282 -2.75 -12.49 -11.09
C TRP A 282 -1.71 -13.56 -11.42
N ILE A 283 -0.52 -13.49 -10.81
CA ILE A 283 0.53 -14.49 -11.06
C ILE A 283 0.12 -15.87 -10.52
N SER A 284 -0.61 -15.92 -9.38
CA SER A 284 -1.14 -17.18 -8.87
C SER A 284 -2.18 -17.80 -9.80
N ALA A 285 -3.07 -17.00 -10.41
CA ALA A 285 -4.04 -17.50 -11.38
C ALA A 285 -3.35 -18.09 -12.63
N LEU A 286 -2.27 -17.44 -13.12
CA LEU A 286 -1.44 -18.02 -14.18
C LEU A 286 -0.82 -19.34 -13.74
N ALA A 287 -0.23 -19.40 -12.54
CA ALA A 287 0.35 -20.63 -11.98
C ALA A 287 -0.70 -21.75 -11.78
N TYR A 288 -1.96 -21.42 -11.53
CA TYR A 288 -3.07 -22.39 -11.45
C TYR A 288 -3.56 -22.85 -12.82
N GLY A 289 -2.97 -22.35 -13.91
CA GLY A 289 -3.26 -22.78 -15.28
C GLY A 289 -4.17 -21.87 -16.08
N ALA A 290 -4.42 -20.63 -15.64
CA ALA A 290 -5.02 -19.62 -16.51
C ALA A 290 -4.05 -19.30 -17.66
N ARG A 291 -4.60 -19.22 -18.88
CA ARG A 291 -3.82 -18.90 -20.09
C ARG A 291 -3.62 -17.39 -20.25
N GLN A 292 -4.51 -16.62 -19.62
CA GLN A 292 -4.47 -15.16 -19.64
C GLN A 292 -5.30 -14.57 -18.50
N ILE A 293 -4.97 -13.36 -18.10
CA ILE A 293 -5.70 -12.55 -17.12
C ILE A 293 -6.17 -11.27 -17.80
N GLY A 294 -7.46 -11.01 -17.78
CA GLY A 294 -8.08 -9.75 -18.17
C GLY A 294 -8.60 -9.01 -16.93
N LEU A 295 -8.27 -7.73 -16.85
CA LEU A 295 -8.79 -6.81 -15.85
C LEU A 295 -9.74 -5.86 -16.58
N VAL A 296 -11.04 -6.00 -16.35
CA VAL A 296 -12.06 -5.21 -17.05
C VAL A 296 -12.25 -3.91 -16.33
N ASP A 297 -11.87 -2.81 -16.98
CA ASP A 297 -11.99 -1.45 -16.44
C ASP A 297 -13.14 -0.72 -17.13
N SER A 298 -14.10 -0.26 -16.36
CA SER A 298 -15.20 0.59 -16.83
C SER A 298 -14.82 2.06 -17.05
N GLY A 299 -13.57 2.44 -16.69
CA GLY A 299 -13.11 3.82 -16.70
C GLY A 299 -13.53 4.63 -15.48
N ALA A 300 -14.09 3.98 -14.45
CA ALA A 300 -14.56 4.65 -13.24
C ALA A 300 -13.49 4.74 -12.13
N MET A 301 -12.31 4.15 -12.33
CA MET A 301 -11.25 4.18 -11.32
C MET A 301 -10.73 5.60 -11.07
N PRO A 302 -10.58 6.03 -9.79
CA PRO A 302 -9.89 7.27 -9.47
C PRO A 302 -8.45 7.28 -10.04
N GLU A 303 -7.96 8.46 -10.43
CA GLU A 303 -6.65 8.62 -11.11
C GLU A 303 -5.48 7.99 -10.33
N THR A 304 -5.43 8.18 -9.00
CA THR A 304 -4.39 7.58 -8.15
C THR A 304 -4.42 6.06 -8.18
N VAL A 305 -5.62 5.46 -8.22
CA VAL A 305 -5.83 4.02 -8.30
C VAL A 305 -5.45 3.50 -9.68
N ALA A 306 -5.89 4.18 -10.75
CA ALA A 306 -5.59 3.81 -12.13
C ALA A 306 -4.07 3.82 -12.39
N THR A 307 -3.37 4.86 -11.91
CA THR A 307 -1.90 4.96 -12.00
C THR A 307 -1.23 3.78 -11.27
N ALA A 308 -1.64 3.49 -10.05
CA ALA A 308 -1.09 2.38 -9.27
C ALA A 308 -1.34 1.01 -9.92
N MET A 309 -2.51 0.82 -10.53
CA MET A 309 -2.84 -0.40 -11.28
C MET A 309 -1.95 -0.56 -12.52
N GLN A 310 -1.67 0.51 -13.24
CA GLN A 310 -0.75 0.49 -14.38
C GLN A 310 0.68 0.13 -13.96
N GLU A 311 1.18 0.66 -12.85
CA GLU A 311 2.50 0.31 -12.30
C GLU A 311 2.57 -1.18 -11.89
N GLN A 312 1.50 -1.72 -11.29
CA GLN A 312 1.41 -3.14 -10.95
C GLN A 312 1.37 -4.02 -12.20
N LEU A 313 0.63 -3.62 -13.24
CA LEU A 313 0.57 -4.30 -14.53
C LEU A 313 1.95 -4.32 -15.20
N LEU A 314 2.66 -3.19 -15.22
CA LEU A 314 4.01 -3.10 -15.76
C LEU A 314 4.94 -4.08 -15.04
N THR A 315 4.94 -4.08 -13.70
CA THR A 315 5.73 -5.02 -12.90
C THR A 315 5.38 -6.48 -13.22
N GLY A 316 4.10 -6.81 -13.34
CA GLY A 316 3.63 -8.15 -13.71
C GLY A 316 4.10 -8.58 -15.10
N ARG A 317 4.01 -7.70 -16.09
CA ARG A 317 4.46 -7.94 -17.46
C ARG A 317 5.97 -8.13 -17.57
N GLU A 318 6.74 -7.30 -16.87
CA GLU A 318 8.20 -7.43 -16.79
C GLU A 318 8.62 -8.79 -16.21
N ILE A 319 7.93 -9.26 -15.15
CA ILE A 319 8.18 -10.57 -14.53
C ILE A 319 7.85 -11.71 -15.51
N VAL A 320 6.64 -11.72 -16.08
CA VAL A 320 6.22 -12.81 -16.97
C VAL A 320 7.03 -12.84 -18.27
N SER A 321 7.38 -11.68 -18.81
CA SER A 321 8.26 -11.56 -19.99
C SER A 321 9.66 -12.11 -19.72
N ALA A 322 10.25 -11.80 -18.55
CA ALA A 322 11.54 -12.32 -18.16
C ALA A 322 11.53 -13.84 -17.87
N LEU A 323 10.38 -14.38 -17.43
CA LEU A 323 10.13 -15.82 -17.34
C LEU A 323 10.02 -16.51 -18.72
N GLY A 324 9.96 -15.73 -19.80
CA GLY A 324 9.86 -16.26 -21.18
C GLY A 324 8.43 -16.49 -21.66
N TYR A 325 7.44 -15.96 -20.95
CA TYR A 325 6.03 -15.98 -21.33
C TYR A 325 5.66 -14.71 -22.11
N PRO A 326 4.59 -14.71 -22.91
CA PRO A 326 4.16 -13.53 -23.65
C PRO A 326 3.78 -12.38 -22.72
N GLU A 327 4.21 -11.17 -23.05
CA GLU A 327 3.98 -9.97 -22.23
C GLU A 327 2.48 -9.65 -22.03
N GLY A 328 1.66 -9.91 -23.05
CA GLY A 328 0.22 -9.63 -23.06
C GLY A 328 -0.65 -10.61 -22.26
N VAL A 329 -0.08 -11.54 -21.49
CA VAL A 329 -0.86 -12.50 -20.70
C VAL A 329 -1.56 -11.88 -19.48
N ILE A 330 -1.16 -10.66 -19.07
CA ILE A 330 -1.87 -9.85 -18.08
C ILE A 330 -2.20 -8.51 -18.73
N ARG A 331 -3.48 -8.20 -18.87
CA ARG A 331 -3.90 -6.97 -19.55
C ARG A 331 -5.06 -6.27 -18.84
N LEU A 332 -5.05 -4.95 -18.92
CA LEU A 332 -6.21 -4.12 -18.67
C LEU A 332 -7.01 -4.08 -19.98
N THR A 333 -8.31 -4.21 -19.92
CA THR A 333 -9.23 -4.22 -21.06
C THR A 333 -10.52 -3.50 -20.67
N ASP A 334 -11.22 -2.95 -21.64
CA ASP A 334 -12.57 -2.42 -21.47
C ASP A 334 -13.63 -3.43 -21.93
N HIS A 335 -14.90 -3.07 -21.76
CA HIS A 335 -16.04 -3.92 -22.15
C HIS A 335 -16.11 -4.15 -23.67
N GLU A 336 -15.65 -3.19 -24.49
CA GLU A 336 -15.71 -3.32 -25.96
C GLU A 336 -14.64 -4.29 -26.46
N ALA A 337 -13.43 -4.21 -25.90
CA ALA A 337 -12.31 -5.07 -26.26
C ALA A 337 -12.44 -6.53 -25.78
N LEU A 338 -13.46 -6.86 -24.96
CA LEU A 338 -13.75 -8.26 -24.56
C LEU A 338 -14.16 -9.15 -25.74
N PHE A 339 -14.65 -8.57 -26.83
CA PHE A 339 -15.07 -9.30 -28.03
C PHE A 339 -13.91 -9.54 -29.00
N GLU A 340 -12.78 -8.89 -28.79
CA GLU A 340 -11.58 -9.13 -29.59
C GLU A 340 -10.87 -10.41 -29.13
N GLU A 341 -10.35 -11.18 -30.09
CA GLU A 341 -9.57 -12.38 -29.79
C GLU A 341 -8.25 -12.01 -29.12
N MET A 342 -8.03 -12.55 -27.93
CA MET A 342 -6.80 -12.32 -27.18
C MET A 342 -5.63 -13.08 -27.81
N GLN A 343 -4.71 -12.36 -28.47
CA GLN A 343 -3.62 -12.94 -29.27
C GLN A 343 -2.46 -13.53 -28.46
N SER A 344 -2.29 -13.10 -27.19
CA SER A 344 -1.15 -13.49 -26.35
C SER A 344 -1.58 -14.41 -25.22
N VAL A 345 -1.39 -15.71 -25.38
CA VAL A 345 -1.74 -16.71 -24.38
C VAL A 345 -0.50 -17.46 -23.87
N MET A 346 -0.50 -17.83 -22.61
CA MET A 346 0.52 -18.71 -22.05
C MET A 346 0.50 -20.09 -22.70
N PRO A 347 1.63 -20.80 -22.79
CA PRO A 347 1.64 -22.23 -23.06
C PRO A 347 0.85 -22.99 -21.99
N GLU A 348 0.40 -24.19 -22.31
CA GLU A 348 -0.17 -25.07 -21.30
C GLU A 348 0.93 -25.50 -20.31
N ILE A 349 0.63 -25.41 -19.02
CA ILE A 349 1.53 -25.78 -17.93
C ILE A 349 0.79 -26.67 -16.95
N GLU A 350 1.55 -27.46 -16.17
CA GLU A 350 0.97 -28.17 -15.04
C GLU A 350 0.56 -27.18 -13.95
N PRO A 351 -0.67 -27.23 -13.45
CA PRO A 351 -1.13 -26.29 -12.45
C PRO A 351 -0.45 -26.46 -11.10
N ALA A 352 -0.18 -25.34 -10.46
CA ALA A 352 0.39 -25.29 -9.13
C ALA A 352 -0.53 -25.86 -8.04
N GLY A 353 0.08 -26.50 -7.05
CA GLY A 353 -0.63 -27.10 -5.90
C GLY A 353 -0.74 -26.22 -4.66
N PHE A 354 -0.06 -25.08 -4.57
CA PHE A 354 -0.08 -24.21 -3.40
C PHE A 354 -1.44 -23.54 -3.18
N SER A 355 -1.74 -23.12 -1.95
CA SER A 355 -3.04 -22.58 -1.56
C SER A 355 -3.01 -21.11 -1.09
N GLY A 356 -1.87 -20.41 -1.19
CA GLY A 356 -1.76 -19.01 -0.80
C GLY A 356 -1.94 -18.74 0.72
N ILE A 357 -1.66 -19.73 1.57
CA ILE A 357 -1.80 -19.61 3.03
C ILE A 357 -0.73 -18.69 3.65
N GLY A 358 0.38 -18.47 2.96
CA GLY A 358 1.44 -17.57 3.38
C GLY A 358 1.08 -16.09 3.20
N GLY A 359 1.97 -15.21 3.65
CA GLY A 359 1.84 -13.77 3.38
C GLY A 359 1.95 -13.45 1.88
N LYS A 360 1.59 -12.21 1.50
CA LYS A 360 1.55 -11.72 0.12
C LYS A 360 2.82 -12.08 -0.69
N ARG A 361 4.01 -11.76 -0.15
CA ARG A 361 5.28 -12.03 -0.84
C ARG A 361 5.55 -13.52 -1.05
N GLN A 362 5.25 -14.33 -0.04
CA GLN A 362 5.42 -15.78 -0.16
C GLN A 362 4.52 -16.36 -1.26
N THR A 363 3.28 -15.89 -1.34
CA THR A 363 2.34 -16.28 -2.41
C THR A 363 2.89 -15.93 -3.79
N ILE A 364 3.39 -14.70 -3.96
CA ILE A 364 4.01 -14.25 -5.22
C ILE A 364 5.22 -15.15 -5.57
N TYR A 365 6.10 -15.41 -4.61
CA TYR A 365 7.29 -16.24 -4.86
C TYR A 365 6.95 -17.69 -5.20
N LEU A 366 5.97 -18.29 -4.52
CA LEU A 366 5.51 -19.65 -4.87
C LEU A 366 4.97 -19.73 -6.30
N ALA A 367 4.21 -18.72 -6.72
CA ALA A 367 3.69 -18.66 -8.07
C ALA A 367 4.81 -18.46 -9.10
N ILE A 368 5.75 -17.56 -8.84
CA ILE A 368 6.91 -17.31 -9.69
C ILE A 368 7.81 -18.55 -9.78
N ASP A 369 8.11 -19.22 -8.67
CA ASP A 369 8.95 -20.41 -8.64
C ASP A 369 8.32 -21.54 -9.45
N HIS A 370 6.99 -21.72 -9.37
CA HIS A 370 6.28 -22.67 -10.19
C HIS A 370 6.35 -22.33 -11.69
N LEU A 371 6.09 -21.08 -12.05
CA LEU A 371 6.17 -20.62 -13.45
C LEU A 371 7.59 -20.73 -14.00
N TYR A 372 8.60 -20.39 -13.20
CA TYR A 372 10.02 -20.52 -13.57
C TYR A 372 10.41 -21.97 -13.86
N ALA A 373 9.94 -22.92 -13.02
CA ALA A 373 10.19 -24.36 -13.24
C ALA A 373 9.54 -24.91 -14.51
N GLN A 374 8.45 -24.30 -14.99
CA GLN A 374 7.72 -24.69 -16.21
C GLN A 374 8.22 -23.94 -17.46
N ALA A 375 9.02 -22.88 -17.28
CA ALA A 375 9.45 -22.02 -18.37
C ALA A 375 10.53 -22.68 -19.24
N GLN A 376 10.36 -22.61 -20.57
CA GLN A 376 11.33 -23.18 -21.52
C GLN A 376 12.52 -22.25 -21.81
N ARG A 377 12.35 -20.94 -21.69
CA ARG A 377 13.33 -19.91 -22.05
C ARG A 377 13.27 -18.73 -21.07
N SER A 378 13.56 -18.99 -19.80
CA SER A 378 13.62 -17.93 -18.79
C SER A 378 14.98 -17.22 -18.76
N LYS A 379 14.97 -15.94 -18.40
CA LYS A 379 16.17 -15.23 -17.94
C LYS A 379 16.45 -15.63 -16.48
N PRO A 380 17.69 -15.45 -15.98
CA PRO A 380 17.98 -15.73 -14.56
C PRO A 380 17.31 -14.75 -13.61
N MET A 381 16.94 -13.56 -14.11
CA MET A 381 16.31 -12.48 -13.35
C MET A 381 15.49 -11.57 -14.25
N ALA A 382 14.51 -10.89 -13.68
CA ALA A 382 13.84 -9.75 -14.29
C ALA A 382 14.51 -8.44 -13.83
N THR A 383 14.79 -7.55 -14.78
CA THR A 383 15.02 -6.13 -14.49
C THR A 383 13.66 -5.47 -14.40
N LEU A 384 13.43 -4.71 -13.34
CA LEU A 384 12.14 -4.11 -13.05
C LEU A 384 12.22 -2.58 -13.09
N THR A 385 11.11 -1.94 -13.43
CA THR A 385 10.99 -0.49 -13.42
C THR A 385 11.05 0.05 -11.98
N THR A 386 11.54 1.28 -11.83
CA THR A 386 11.55 2.02 -10.56
C THR A 386 10.14 2.03 -9.95
N GLY A 387 10.06 1.74 -8.66
CA GLY A 387 8.78 1.58 -7.97
C GLY A 387 8.36 0.11 -7.75
N ALA A 388 8.95 -0.86 -8.46
CA ALA A 388 8.66 -2.27 -8.20
C ALA A 388 9.05 -2.68 -6.76
N PRO A 389 8.28 -3.59 -6.10
CA PRO A 389 8.49 -3.96 -4.70
C PRO A 389 9.55 -5.04 -4.49
N PHE A 390 10.34 -5.36 -5.51
CA PHE A 390 11.39 -6.37 -5.49
C PHE A 390 12.71 -5.74 -5.93
N GLY A 391 13.83 -6.16 -5.34
CA GLY A 391 15.11 -5.69 -5.80
C GLY A 391 16.27 -6.01 -4.90
N THR A 392 17.41 -5.52 -5.30
CA THR A 392 18.70 -5.73 -4.66
C THR A 392 19.23 -4.46 -3.99
N VAL A 393 20.29 -4.65 -3.25
CA VAL A 393 21.06 -3.60 -2.58
C VAL A 393 22.51 -3.69 -3.02
N TYR A 394 23.09 -2.54 -3.36
CA TYR A 394 24.51 -2.37 -3.65
C TYR A 394 25.20 -1.52 -2.60
N ILE A 395 26.47 -1.79 -2.37
CA ILE A 395 27.30 -1.10 -1.38
C ILE A 395 28.59 -0.61 -2.06
N GLU A 396 28.93 0.67 -1.81
CA GLU A 396 30.29 1.16 -2.05
C GLU A 396 31.18 0.76 -0.87
N ALA A 397 31.92 -0.30 -1.05
CA ALA A 397 32.73 -0.91 0.02
C ALA A 397 33.73 0.06 0.66
N LYS A 398 34.33 0.98 -0.12
CA LYS A 398 35.29 1.97 0.39
C LYS A 398 34.65 3.03 1.28
N ALA A 399 33.37 3.33 1.05
CA ALA A 399 32.62 4.31 1.83
C ALA A 399 31.93 3.68 3.04
N CYS A 400 31.54 2.40 2.95
CA CYS A 400 30.83 1.69 4.01
C CYS A 400 31.73 1.41 5.22
N THR A 401 31.36 1.89 6.38
CA THR A 401 32.06 1.70 7.66
C THR A 401 31.56 0.52 8.47
N LEU A 402 30.61 -0.26 7.94
CA LEU A 402 29.94 -1.36 8.67
C LEU A 402 29.31 -0.92 9.99
N CYS A 403 28.80 0.32 10.06
CA CYS A 403 28.09 0.84 11.23
C CYS A 403 26.76 0.14 11.51
N LEU A 404 26.25 -0.66 10.57
CA LEU A 404 25.03 -1.47 10.64
C LEU A 404 23.72 -0.68 10.89
N SER A 405 23.73 0.65 10.76
CA SER A 405 22.51 1.46 10.88
C SER A 405 21.42 1.02 9.89
N CYS A 406 21.80 0.61 8.68
CA CYS A 406 20.90 0.09 7.66
C CYS A 406 20.28 -1.26 8.06
N VAL A 407 20.95 -2.08 8.85
CA VAL A 407 20.42 -3.34 9.41
C VAL A 407 19.32 -3.04 10.43
N GLY A 408 19.60 -2.15 11.38
CA GLY A 408 18.63 -1.75 12.42
C GLY A 408 17.37 -1.10 11.84
N ALA A 409 17.52 -0.37 10.73
CA ALA A 409 16.42 0.33 10.08
C ALA A 409 15.60 -0.57 9.12
N CYS A 410 16.09 -1.76 8.72
CA CYS A 410 15.45 -2.58 7.69
C CYS A 410 14.15 -3.27 8.20
N PRO A 411 12.94 -2.85 7.78
CA PRO A 411 11.69 -3.44 8.25
C PRO A 411 11.49 -4.88 7.74
N GLY A 412 11.95 -5.17 6.51
CA GLY A 412 11.87 -6.50 5.90
C GLY A 412 12.94 -7.48 6.40
N LYS A 413 13.87 -7.03 7.28
CA LYS A 413 15.01 -7.85 7.73
C LYS A 413 15.81 -8.43 6.55
N ALA A 414 15.90 -7.65 5.46
CA ALA A 414 16.68 -8.02 4.29
C ALA A 414 18.18 -7.83 4.52
N LEU A 415 18.56 -6.82 5.30
CA LEU A 415 19.93 -6.55 5.71
C LEU A 415 20.21 -7.19 7.08
N LEU A 416 21.33 -7.88 7.19
CA LEU A 416 21.71 -8.67 8.36
C LEU A 416 23.14 -8.35 8.77
N ASN A 417 23.39 -8.44 10.07
CA ASN A 417 24.76 -8.47 10.59
C ASN A 417 25.41 -9.84 10.33
N GLY A 418 26.74 -9.88 10.29
CA GLY A 418 27.50 -11.13 10.25
C GLY A 418 27.38 -11.94 11.54
N SER A 419 27.71 -13.21 11.45
CA SER A 419 27.91 -14.12 12.58
C SER A 419 29.42 -14.31 12.82
N GLU A 420 29.81 -14.64 14.06
CA GLU A 420 31.17 -15.14 14.39
C GLU A 420 32.29 -14.10 14.45
N GLY A 421 32.01 -12.87 14.93
CA GLY A 421 33.07 -11.92 15.29
C GLY A 421 33.76 -11.20 14.14
N ILE A 422 33.39 -11.50 12.89
CA ILE A 422 33.81 -10.74 11.71
C ILE A 422 32.72 -9.71 11.37
N PRO A 423 33.04 -8.41 11.37
CA PRO A 423 32.09 -7.39 10.93
C PRO A 423 31.69 -7.61 9.48
N GLN A 424 30.42 -7.89 9.24
CA GLN A 424 29.86 -8.16 7.92
C GLN A 424 28.51 -7.50 7.76
N LEU A 425 28.22 -7.03 6.56
CA LEU A 425 26.88 -6.67 6.11
C LEU A 425 26.43 -7.73 5.10
N ARG A 426 25.32 -8.41 5.42
CA ARG A 426 24.74 -9.48 4.59
C ARG A 426 23.36 -9.09 4.12
N PHE A 427 22.89 -9.73 3.05
CA PHE A 427 21.63 -9.37 2.40
C PHE A 427 20.88 -10.60 1.89
N ILE A 428 19.56 -10.63 2.14
CA ILE A 428 18.60 -11.59 1.60
C ILE A 428 17.68 -10.85 0.64
N GLU A 429 17.76 -11.16 -0.65
CA GLU A 429 17.01 -10.47 -1.69
C GLU A 429 15.49 -10.67 -1.57
N ALA A 430 15.04 -11.87 -1.22
CA ALA A 430 13.63 -12.19 -1.01
C ALA A 430 12.93 -11.26 0.00
N ASN A 431 13.67 -10.73 0.96
CA ASN A 431 13.14 -9.90 2.02
C ASN A 431 13.14 -8.40 1.69
N CYS A 432 13.80 -7.99 0.59
CA CYS A 432 13.91 -6.58 0.24
C CYS A 432 12.58 -6.03 -0.29
N LEU A 433 12.09 -4.95 0.32
CA LEU A 433 10.83 -4.29 -0.01
C LEU A 433 11.01 -3.09 -0.95
N GLN A 434 12.23 -2.77 -1.33
CA GLN A 434 12.57 -1.56 -2.11
C GLN A 434 12.00 -0.26 -1.51
N CYS A 435 11.95 -0.19 -0.17
CA CYS A 435 11.37 0.96 0.56
C CYS A 435 12.34 2.14 0.71
N GLY A 436 13.62 1.96 0.44
CA GLY A 436 14.64 3.02 0.47
C GLY A 436 15.08 3.50 1.86
N ILE A 437 14.59 2.90 2.97
CA ILE A 437 14.96 3.37 4.32
C ILE A 437 16.47 3.21 4.60
N CYS A 438 17.09 2.15 4.08
CA CYS A 438 18.51 1.90 4.24
C CYS A 438 19.38 3.00 3.61
N THR A 439 18.96 3.55 2.46
CA THR A 439 19.66 4.65 1.79
C THR A 439 19.57 5.94 2.60
N ARG A 440 18.39 6.24 3.15
CA ARG A 440 18.17 7.44 4.00
C ARG A 440 18.81 7.35 5.38
N THR A 441 19.14 6.13 5.82
CA THR A 441 19.71 5.89 7.16
C THR A 441 21.24 5.82 7.11
N CYS A 442 21.84 5.59 5.95
CA CYS A 442 23.28 5.48 5.80
C CYS A 442 23.96 6.83 6.04
N PRO A 443 24.83 6.99 7.06
CA PRO A 443 25.52 8.24 7.32
C PRO A 443 26.66 8.51 6.33
N GLU A 444 26.97 7.51 5.49
CA GLU A 444 28.09 7.50 4.56
C GLU A 444 27.65 7.55 3.09
N ASP A 445 26.33 7.57 2.82
CA ASP A 445 25.75 7.46 1.49
C ASP A 445 26.31 6.29 0.66
N ALA A 446 26.69 5.21 1.36
CA ALA A 446 27.39 4.06 0.79
C ALA A 446 26.46 2.95 0.28
N ILE A 447 25.14 3.14 0.31
CA ILE A 447 24.14 2.10 -0.02
C ILE A 447 23.07 2.64 -0.97
N TRP A 448 22.74 1.88 -2.01
CA TRP A 448 21.61 2.16 -2.91
C TRP A 448 20.84 0.91 -3.27
N ILE A 449 19.65 1.08 -3.77
CA ILE A 449 18.71 0.01 -4.13
C ILE A 449 18.47 0.02 -5.64
N THR A 450 18.23 -1.16 -6.21
CA THR A 450 17.91 -1.34 -7.64
C THR A 450 16.78 -2.35 -7.78
N PRO A 451 15.69 -2.01 -8.51
CA PRO A 451 14.59 -2.94 -8.75
C PRO A 451 15.02 -4.09 -9.65
N GLN A 452 14.82 -5.32 -9.17
CA GLN A 452 15.05 -6.57 -9.90
C GLN A 452 14.36 -7.73 -9.19
N LEU A 453 14.26 -8.88 -9.85
CA LEU A 453 13.77 -10.11 -9.25
C LEU A 453 14.58 -11.29 -9.75
N ILE A 454 15.33 -11.94 -8.86
CA ILE A 454 16.05 -13.19 -9.14
C ILE A 454 15.06 -14.34 -9.09
N PHE A 455 15.03 -15.18 -10.13
CA PHE A 455 14.10 -16.32 -10.19
C PHE A 455 14.60 -17.55 -9.45
N ASP A 456 15.90 -17.76 -9.36
CA ASP A 456 16.47 -18.85 -8.56
C ASP A 456 16.12 -18.65 -7.07
N SER A 457 15.29 -19.56 -6.54
CA SER A 457 14.78 -19.50 -5.16
C SER A 457 15.89 -19.62 -4.12
N ASP A 458 16.87 -20.48 -4.37
CA ASP A 458 18.01 -20.69 -3.48
C ASP A 458 18.86 -19.42 -3.38
N HIS A 459 19.17 -18.81 -4.53
CA HIS A 459 19.95 -17.57 -4.57
C HIS A 459 19.19 -16.41 -3.91
N ARG A 460 17.90 -16.29 -4.17
CA ARG A 460 17.04 -15.23 -3.62
C ARG A 460 16.90 -15.30 -2.10
N ASN A 461 16.82 -16.52 -1.53
CA ASN A 461 16.57 -16.75 -0.10
C ASN A 461 17.85 -16.88 0.74
N LYS A 462 18.99 -17.16 0.14
CA LYS A 462 20.27 -17.30 0.88
C LYS A 462 20.89 -15.94 1.17
N PRO A 463 21.37 -15.71 2.40
CA PRO A 463 22.10 -14.49 2.72
C PRO A 463 23.43 -14.45 1.95
N ARG A 464 23.70 -13.36 1.24
CA ARG A 464 24.99 -13.09 0.61
C ARG A 464 25.72 -11.95 1.32
N THR A 465 27.03 -12.01 1.40
CA THR A 465 27.85 -10.94 1.97
C THR A 465 27.96 -9.79 0.96
N LEU A 466 27.61 -8.58 1.40
CA LEU A 466 27.76 -7.35 0.62
C LEU A 466 29.09 -6.66 0.91
N HIS A 467 29.51 -6.66 2.18
CA HIS A 467 30.76 -6.07 2.63
C HIS A 467 31.22 -6.72 3.93
N GLU A 468 32.53 -6.89 4.09
CA GLU A 468 33.17 -7.40 5.30
C GLU A 468 34.52 -6.74 5.54
N GLU A 469 34.92 -6.61 6.78
CA GLU A 469 36.23 -6.12 7.20
C GLU A 469 36.80 -6.96 8.35
N GLN A 470 38.13 -6.97 8.48
CA GLN A 470 38.76 -7.49 9.67
C GLN A 470 38.40 -6.62 10.87
N PRO A 471 38.13 -7.20 12.04
CA PRO A 471 37.82 -6.45 13.23
C PRO A 471 39.07 -5.67 13.71
N PHE A 472 38.83 -4.42 14.13
CA PHE A 472 39.85 -3.63 14.83
C PHE A 472 39.99 -4.13 16.25
N LEU A 473 41.25 -4.46 16.63
CA LEU A 473 41.55 -4.96 17.97
C LEU A 473 41.90 -3.81 18.92
N CYS A 474 41.34 -3.87 20.12
CA CYS A 474 41.68 -2.93 21.18
C CYS A 474 43.18 -2.91 21.43
N THR A 475 43.81 -1.74 21.35
CA THR A 475 45.28 -1.59 21.54
C THR A 475 45.76 -1.87 22.96
N ALA A 476 44.84 -1.98 23.94
CA ALA A 476 45.17 -2.32 25.33
C ALA A 476 44.96 -3.80 25.66
N CYS A 477 43.83 -4.41 25.26
CA CYS A 477 43.47 -5.79 25.68
C CYS A 477 43.34 -6.78 24.52
N GLY A 478 43.47 -6.33 23.26
CA GLY A 478 43.38 -7.22 22.10
C GLY A 478 41.94 -7.65 21.73
N LYS A 479 40.90 -7.22 22.47
CA LYS A 479 39.51 -7.59 22.18
C LYS A 479 39.04 -6.92 20.86
N PRO A 480 38.41 -7.65 19.93
CA PRO A 480 37.77 -7.05 18.77
C PRO A 480 36.56 -6.20 19.20
N PHE A 481 36.39 -4.96 18.66
CA PHE A 481 35.29 -4.08 19.09
C PHE A 481 34.75 -3.13 18.01
N ALA A 482 35.46 -2.92 16.90
CA ALA A 482 35.08 -2.00 15.82
C ALA A 482 35.61 -2.52 14.47
N THR A 483 35.47 -1.72 13.41
CA THR A 483 36.14 -1.91 12.12
C THR A 483 37.29 -0.92 11.95
N HIS A 484 38.26 -1.23 11.10
CA HIS A 484 39.34 -0.30 10.77
C HIS A 484 38.80 0.99 10.15
N SER A 485 37.83 0.87 9.24
CA SER A 485 37.20 2.00 8.57
C SER A 485 36.48 2.96 9.55
N VAL A 486 35.75 2.42 10.56
CA VAL A 486 35.12 3.23 11.61
C VAL A 486 36.17 3.99 12.42
N ILE A 487 37.23 3.31 12.89
CA ILE A 487 38.29 3.94 13.71
C ILE A 487 39.00 5.04 12.94
N ASP A 488 39.39 4.77 11.70
CA ASP A 488 40.09 5.75 10.86
C ASP A 488 39.20 6.98 10.57
N LYS A 489 37.93 6.75 10.29
CA LYS A 489 36.96 7.83 10.06
C LYS A 489 36.73 8.65 11.31
N MET A 490 36.53 8.01 12.47
CA MET A 490 36.39 8.71 13.75
C MET A 490 37.63 9.55 14.07
N ARG A 491 38.83 8.99 13.89
CA ARG A 491 40.09 9.73 14.10
C ARG A 491 40.17 10.95 13.17
N ASN A 492 39.88 10.78 11.90
CA ASN A 492 39.93 11.88 10.92
C ASN A 492 38.89 12.97 11.23
N LYS A 493 37.69 12.59 11.62
CA LYS A 493 36.61 13.52 11.92
C LYS A 493 36.80 14.27 13.23
N LEU A 494 37.43 13.64 14.23
CA LEU A 494 37.63 14.19 15.54
C LEU A 494 39.00 14.88 15.70
N LYS A 495 39.89 14.70 14.73
CA LYS A 495 41.17 15.42 14.70
C LYS A 495 40.91 16.91 14.60
N GLY A 496 41.32 17.65 15.64
CA GLY A 496 41.08 19.12 15.74
C GLY A 496 39.84 19.50 16.57
N HIS A 497 39.01 18.56 16.98
CA HIS A 497 37.92 18.82 17.91
C HIS A 497 38.50 19.12 19.32
N TYR A 498 37.95 20.10 20.05
CA TYR A 498 38.51 20.57 21.34
C TYR A 498 38.68 19.45 22.40
N MET A 499 37.85 18.39 22.37
CA MET A 499 37.95 17.23 23.27
C MET A 499 39.04 16.21 22.86
N PHE A 500 39.61 16.31 21.66
CA PHE A 500 40.59 15.37 21.11
C PHE A 500 41.90 16.04 20.69
N GLN A 501 42.31 17.09 21.43
CA GLN A 501 43.52 17.83 21.13
C GLN A 501 44.79 17.11 21.63
N SER A 502 44.67 16.23 22.64
CA SER A 502 45.81 15.45 23.12
C SER A 502 45.95 14.12 22.37
N GLU A 503 47.19 13.63 22.22
CA GLU A 503 47.47 12.32 21.65
C GLU A 503 46.78 11.18 22.43
N ARG A 504 46.69 11.33 23.77
CA ARG A 504 46.01 10.37 24.64
C ARG A 504 44.52 10.32 24.35
N ALA A 505 43.86 11.46 24.17
CA ALA A 505 42.43 11.52 23.80
C ALA A 505 42.17 10.87 22.45
N LEU A 506 43.01 11.06 21.44
CA LEU A 506 42.93 10.38 20.14
C LEU A 506 43.18 8.87 20.25
N LYS A 507 44.11 8.44 21.12
CA LYS A 507 44.41 7.04 21.38
C LYS A 507 43.21 6.29 22.00
N ARG A 508 42.36 6.97 22.80
CA ARG A 508 41.14 6.40 23.37
C ARG A 508 40.17 5.88 22.30
N LEU A 509 40.20 6.44 21.09
CA LEU A 509 39.40 5.96 19.98
C LEU A 509 39.79 4.54 19.54
N THR A 510 41.00 4.10 19.88
CA THR A 510 41.51 2.73 19.58
C THR A 510 41.32 1.73 20.73
N LEU A 511 40.64 2.15 21.80
CA LEU A 511 40.34 1.31 22.97
C LEU A 511 38.88 0.82 22.90
N CYS A 512 38.63 -0.44 23.32
CA CYS A 512 37.28 -0.91 23.55
C CYS A 512 36.60 -0.13 24.69
N ASP A 513 35.30 -0.29 24.84
CA ASP A 513 34.46 0.36 25.84
C ASP A 513 35.05 0.26 27.26
N SER A 514 35.38 -0.95 27.70
CA SER A 514 35.93 -1.20 29.03
C SER A 514 37.32 -0.54 29.24
N CYS A 515 38.22 -0.71 28.28
CA CYS A 515 39.56 -0.11 28.37
C CYS A 515 39.53 1.41 28.26
N ARG A 516 38.58 1.97 27.54
CA ARG A 516 38.35 3.41 27.40
C ARG A 516 37.93 4.04 28.73
N VAL A 517 37.01 3.39 29.45
CA VAL A 517 36.57 3.84 30.78
C VAL A 517 37.73 3.83 31.75
N VAL A 518 38.54 2.77 31.79
CA VAL A 518 39.74 2.69 32.66
C VAL A 518 40.72 3.80 32.34
N ASP A 519 40.99 4.07 31.05
CA ASP A 519 41.92 5.14 30.65
C ASP A 519 41.39 6.54 31.03
N ILE A 520 40.07 6.78 30.90
CA ILE A 520 39.44 8.04 31.31
C ILE A 520 39.60 8.25 32.81
N VAL A 521 39.33 7.24 33.65
CA VAL A 521 39.44 7.33 35.11
C VAL A 521 40.89 7.57 35.56
N GLN A 522 41.87 7.03 34.80
CA GLN A 522 43.31 7.20 35.07
C GLN A 522 43.88 8.48 34.47
N ASP A 523 43.11 9.29 33.82
CA ASP A 523 43.57 10.55 33.20
C ASP A 523 43.08 11.77 34.00
N PRO A 524 43.96 12.41 34.77
CA PRO A 524 43.60 13.61 35.56
C PRO A 524 43.05 14.75 34.69
N GLU A 525 43.52 14.87 33.43
CA GLU A 525 43.06 15.91 32.51
C GLU A 525 41.69 15.63 31.91
N ALA A 526 41.27 14.34 31.85
CA ALA A 526 39.96 13.97 31.34
C ALA A 526 38.82 14.24 32.34
N ILE A 527 39.09 14.24 33.63
CA ILE A 527 38.12 14.46 34.71
C ILE A 527 38.20 15.89 35.24
N GLY A 528 39.32 16.59 34.99
CA GLY A 528 39.65 17.93 35.51
C GLY A 528 39.37 19.10 34.55
N GLY A 529 38.48 18.99 33.61
CA GLY A 529 37.98 20.16 32.87
C GLY A 529 37.16 21.04 33.81
N ASP A 530 37.77 22.18 34.23
CA ASP A 530 37.29 23.28 35.04
C ASP A 530 35.77 23.30 35.33
N LEU A 531 35.34 22.57 36.37
CA LEU A 531 34.01 22.73 36.96
C LEU A 531 33.96 24.01 37.84
N ASP A 532 35.12 24.69 38.07
CA ASP A 532 35.20 25.92 38.87
C ASP A 532 34.99 27.21 38.07
N GLY A 533 34.87 27.16 36.73
CA GLY A 533 34.77 28.34 35.86
C GLY A 533 33.36 28.89 35.57
N GLN A 534 32.27 28.20 35.93
CA GLN A 534 30.90 28.61 35.58
C GLN A 534 29.92 28.83 36.74
N ILE A 535 30.41 29.02 37.97
CA ILE A 535 29.54 29.43 39.10
C ILE A 535 29.81 30.89 39.51
N ARG A 536 30.38 31.73 38.65
CA ARG A 536 30.41 33.17 38.84
C ARG A 536 30.19 33.89 37.51
N GLN A 537 28.92 34.03 37.15
CA GLN A 537 28.31 35.27 36.61
C GLN A 537 26.81 35.07 36.43
#